data_1487e03ccf50fe59e4065b7fd773edd9
#
_entry.id   1487e03ccf50fe59e4065b7fd773edd9
#
_cell.length_a   1.000
_cell.length_b   1.000
_cell.length_c   1.000
_cell.angle_alpha   90.00
_cell.angle_beta   90.00
_cell.angle_gamma   90.00
#
_symmetry.space_group_name_H-M   'P 1'
#
loop_
_entity.id
_entity.type
_entity.pdbx_description
1 polymer ?
#
loop_
_entity_poly.entity_id
_entity_poly.type
_entity_poly.pdbx_seq_one_letter_code
_entity_poly.pdbx_strand_id
1 'polypeptide(L)'
;MIGCIKTRLRRFLGDETGSAVLPFALWTPLIVGIALSTIEVGALTIRTTQLERSLDETVRTIRLNTDVAYTHEQLKTMICEGTSLLVGCEDTLRLEMVSLDMRDWVDPASRPDCVDTTFQQVTPQRAFSQGIAHEMMLLRACYMYTAFSPASYLANALPSDDQGYTAIIATAAFVHEPSSGGF
;
A
#
# COMPACT_ATOMS: atom_id res chain seq x y z
N MET A 1 16.76 56.03 32.81
CA MET A 1 16.62 54.93 31.83
C MET A 1 15.55 53.89 32.22
N ILE A 2 15.31 53.60 33.47
CA ILE A 2 14.33 52.57 33.96
C ILE A 2 12.88 52.93 33.62
N GLY A 3 12.49 54.22 33.59
CA GLY A 3 11.12 54.65 33.27
C GLY A 3 10.68 54.37 31.82
N CYS A 4 11.61 54.45 30.86
CA CYS A 4 11.28 54.20 29.46
C CYS A 4 11.01 52.71 29.14
N ILE A 5 11.71 51.82 29.83
CA ILE A 5 11.51 50.36 29.70
C ILE A 5 10.15 49.97 30.27
N LYS A 6 9.75 50.52 31.42
CA LYS A 6 8.50 50.24 32.06
C LYS A 6 7.29 50.71 31.25
N THR A 7 7.42 51.84 30.55
CA THR A 7 6.38 52.38 29.66
C THR A 7 6.23 51.53 28.38
N ARG A 8 7.33 51.09 27.81
CA ARG A 8 7.32 50.20 26.65
C ARG A 8 6.74 48.82 26.96
N LEU A 9 7.09 48.27 28.13
CA LEU A 9 6.56 46.99 28.60
C LEU A 9 5.05 47.05 28.83
N ARG A 10 4.57 48.16 29.42
CA ARG A 10 3.15 48.38 29.67
C ARG A 10 2.35 48.57 28.37
N ARG A 11 2.97 49.18 27.34
CA ARG A 11 2.36 49.33 26.01
C ARG A 11 2.31 48.00 25.27
N PHE A 12 3.33 47.16 25.40
CA PHE A 12 3.39 45.82 24.83
C PHE A 12 2.36 44.87 25.48
N LEU A 13 2.17 44.96 26.80
CA LEU A 13 1.16 44.17 27.54
C LEU A 13 -0.29 44.62 27.30
N GLY A 14 -0.51 45.83 26.78
CA GLY A 14 -1.83 46.37 26.44
C GLY A 14 -2.09 46.40 24.92
N ASP A 15 -1.19 45.91 24.10
CA ASP A 15 -1.35 45.90 22.65
C ASP A 15 -1.99 44.57 22.22
N GLU A 16 -3.27 44.63 21.85
CA GLU A 16 -4.05 43.48 21.38
C GLU A 16 -3.93 43.23 19.86
N THR A 17 -3.13 44.00 19.15
CA THR A 17 -2.97 43.87 17.72
C THR A 17 -2.34 42.53 17.27
N GLY A 18 -1.68 41.82 18.19
CA GLY A 18 -1.14 40.47 18.00
C GLY A 18 -2.07 39.34 18.38
N SER A 19 -3.32 39.60 18.83
CA SER A 19 -4.19 38.56 19.39
C SER A 19 -4.62 37.51 18.37
N ALA A 20 -4.66 37.83 17.07
CA ALA A 20 -4.95 36.89 16.00
C ALA A 20 -3.81 35.91 15.67
N VAL A 21 -2.56 36.26 15.99
CA VAL A 21 -1.38 35.43 15.68
C VAL A 21 -1.34 34.18 16.55
N LEU A 22 -1.74 34.28 17.80
CA LEU A 22 -1.71 33.14 18.73
C LEU A 22 -2.67 32.03 18.36
N PRO A 23 -3.97 32.31 18.10
CA PRO A 23 -4.87 31.25 17.59
C PRO A 23 -4.45 30.74 16.22
N PHE A 24 -3.94 31.58 15.31
CA PHE A 24 -3.40 31.14 14.03
C PHE A 24 -2.24 30.15 14.20
N ALA A 25 -1.28 30.44 15.06
CA ALA A 25 -0.13 29.56 15.32
C ALA A 25 -0.55 28.21 15.94
N LEU A 26 -1.62 28.18 16.73
CA LEU A 26 -2.17 26.94 17.30
C LEU A 26 -2.97 26.10 16.29
N TRP A 27 -3.75 26.76 15.43
CA TRP A 27 -4.60 26.06 14.47
C TRP A 27 -3.85 25.62 13.20
N THR A 28 -2.82 26.34 12.81
CA THR A 28 -2.05 26.03 11.57
C THR A 28 -1.50 24.61 11.55
N PRO A 29 -0.78 24.09 12.57
CA PRO A 29 -0.25 22.74 12.52
C PRO A 29 -1.36 21.68 12.45
N LEU A 30 -2.50 21.91 13.09
CA LEU A 30 -3.65 21.02 13.04
C LEU A 30 -4.23 20.97 11.62
N ILE A 31 -4.48 22.13 11.01
CA ILE A 31 -5.04 22.22 9.64
C ILE A 31 -4.08 21.61 8.63
N VAL A 32 -2.79 21.92 8.72
CA VAL A 32 -1.77 21.35 7.84
C VAL A 32 -1.68 19.85 8.01
N GLY A 33 -1.68 19.33 9.23
CA GLY A 33 -1.66 17.90 9.50
C GLY A 33 -2.87 17.16 8.91
N ILE A 34 -4.07 17.74 9.03
CA ILE A 34 -5.29 17.20 8.40
C ILE A 34 -5.17 17.23 6.87
N ALA A 35 -4.71 18.34 6.30
CA ALA A 35 -4.55 18.45 4.84
C ALA A 35 -3.56 17.42 4.30
N LEU A 36 -2.40 17.24 4.93
CA LEU A 36 -1.43 16.22 4.56
C LEU A 36 -2.00 14.81 4.69
N SER A 37 -2.75 14.53 5.75
CA SER A 37 -3.41 13.24 5.93
C SER A 37 -4.46 12.95 4.86
N THR A 38 -5.18 13.97 4.40
CA THR A 38 -6.17 13.83 3.31
C THR A 38 -5.49 13.46 1.99
N ILE A 39 -4.35 14.09 1.68
CA ILE A 39 -3.55 13.76 0.50
C ILE A 39 -3.02 12.32 0.59
N GLU A 40 -2.56 11.90 1.76
CA GLU A 40 -2.06 10.54 1.98
C GLU A 40 -3.17 9.49 1.78
N VAL A 41 -4.38 9.73 2.31
CA VAL A 41 -5.55 8.85 2.08
C VAL A 41 -5.87 8.76 0.59
N GLY A 42 -5.86 9.89 -0.12
CA GLY A 42 -6.09 9.93 -1.57
C GLY A 42 -5.05 9.10 -2.33
N ALA A 43 -3.78 9.28 -2.02
CA ALA A 43 -2.68 8.55 -2.64
C ALA A 43 -2.76 7.03 -2.34
N LEU A 44 -3.08 6.66 -1.10
CA LEU A 44 -3.28 5.26 -0.70
C LEU A 44 -4.43 4.63 -1.49
N THR A 45 -5.58 5.31 -1.54
CA THR A 45 -6.77 4.83 -2.25
C THR A 45 -6.49 4.60 -3.74
N ILE A 46 -5.80 5.54 -4.39
CA ILE A 46 -5.45 5.41 -5.81
C ILE A 46 -4.51 4.20 -6.02
N ARG A 47 -3.47 4.04 -5.19
CA ARG A 47 -2.54 2.92 -5.28
C ARG A 47 -3.25 1.58 -5.07
N THR A 48 -4.12 1.48 -4.07
CA THR A 48 -4.92 0.29 -3.80
C THR A 48 -5.79 -0.08 -4.99
N THR A 49 -6.54 0.89 -5.53
CA THR A 49 -7.42 0.66 -6.68
C THR A 49 -6.65 0.25 -7.93
N GLN A 50 -5.46 0.82 -8.16
CA GLN A 50 -4.62 0.44 -9.30
C GLN A 50 -4.06 -0.98 -9.14
N LEU A 51 -3.62 -1.35 -7.94
CA LEU A 51 -3.14 -2.69 -7.67
C LEU A 51 -4.26 -3.74 -7.85
N GLU A 52 -5.46 -3.49 -7.29
CA GLU A 52 -6.62 -4.36 -7.44
C GLU A 52 -7.01 -4.53 -8.91
N ARG A 53 -7.11 -3.42 -9.65
CA ARG A 53 -7.43 -3.47 -11.07
C ARG A 53 -6.43 -4.27 -11.88
N SER A 54 -5.14 -4.02 -11.70
CA SER A 54 -4.09 -4.74 -12.42
C SER A 54 -4.05 -6.23 -12.05
N LEU A 55 -4.31 -6.55 -10.77
CA LEU A 55 -4.44 -7.92 -10.31
C LEU A 55 -5.61 -8.63 -11.01
N ASP A 56 -6.78 -7.99 -11.10
CA ASP A 56 -7.96 -8.54 -11.76
C ASP A 56 -7.73 -8.76 -13.26
N GLU A 57 -7.08 -7.83 -13.96
CA GLU A 57 -6.70 -7.98 -15.37
C GLU A 57 -5.74 -9.16 -15.56
N THR A 58 -4.78 -9.33 -14.66
CA THR A 58 -3.83 -10.46 -14.67
C THR A 58 -4.55 -11.78 -14.41
N VAL A 59 -5.42 -11.85 -13.42
CA VAL A 59 -6.24 -13.05 -13.14
C VAL A 59 -7.12 -13.41 -14.33
N ARG A 60 -7.72 -12.44 -15.00
CA ARG A 60 -8.49 -12.68 -16.22
C ARG A 60 -7.62 -13.30 -17.31
N THR A 61 -6.39 -12.82 -17.48
CA THR A 61 -5.44 -13.38 -18.45
C THR A 61 -5.05 -14.81 -18.11
N ILE A 62 -4.78 -15.11 -16.85
CA ILE A 62 -4.48 -16.48 -16.38
C ILE A 62 -5.64 -17.43 -16.67
N ARG A 63 -6.88 -17.01 -16.37
CA ARG A 63 -8.08 -17.82 -16.58
C ARG A 63 -8.35 -18.15 -18.05
N LEU A 64 -8.05 -17.21 -18.96
CA LEU A 64 -8.28 -17.38 -20.38
C LEU A 64 -7.18 -18.17 -21.10
N ASN A 65 -5.98 -18.24 -20.52
CA ASN A 65 -4.82 -18.92 -21.11
C ASN A 65 -4.36 -20.08 -20.21
N THR A 66 -5.22 -21.06 -20.06
CA THR A 66 -5.01 -22.22 -19.16
C THR A 66 -3.86 -23.14 -19.59
N ASP A 67 -3.45 -23.07 -20.84
CA ASP A 67 -2.34 -23.88 -21.40
C ASP A 67 -0.95 -23.24 -21.16
N VAL A 68 -0.90 -22.03 -20.60
CA VAL A 68 0.33 -21.29 -20.36
C VAL A 68 0.69 -21.32 -18.88
N ALA A 69 1.87 -21.83 -18.59
CA ALA A 69 2.44 -21.81 -17.26
C ALA A 69 3.11 -20.45 -17.01
N TYR A 70 2.50 -19.63 -16.17
CA TYR A 70 3.05 -18.31 -15.77
C TYR A 70 4.00 -18.43 -14.59
N THR A 71 5.18 -17.86 -14.70
CA THR A 71 6.10 -17.73 -13.56
C THR A 71 5.73 -16.53 -12.69
N HIS A 72 6.18 -16.54 -11.44
CA HIS A 72 6.02 -15.40 -10.51
C HIS A 72 6.51 -14.08 -11.15
N GLU A 73 7.68 -14.07 -11.78
CA GLU A 73 8.25 -12.87 -12.39
C GLU A 73 7.40 -12.37 -13.57
N GLN A 74 6.87 -13.27 -14.39
CA GLN A 74 5.98 -12.88 -15.49
C GLN A 74 4.70 -12.22 -14.98
N LEU A 75 4.06 -12.78 -13.95
CA LEU A 75 2.86 -12.18 -13.37
C LEU A 75 3.17 -10.85 -12.70
N LYS A 76 4.31 -10.75 -12.01
CA LYS A 76 4.77 -9.50 -11.41
C LYS A 76 4.96 -8.40 -12.46
N THR A 77 5.66 -8.71 -13.55
CA THR A 77 5.82 -7.76 -14.66
C THR A 77 4.47 -7.34 -15.27
N MET A 78 3.55 -8.29 -15.51
CA MET A 78 2.22 -7.97 -16.03
C MET A 78 1.46 -7.00 -15.12
N ILE A 79 1.49 -7.23 -13.81
CA ILE A 79 0.85 -6.35 -12.83
C ILE A 79 1.51 -4.97 -12.83
N CYS A 80 2.84 -4.92 -12.84
CA CYS A 80 3.58 -3.66 -12.79
C CYS A 80 3.45 -2.84 -14.08
N GLU A 81 3.41 -3.47 -15.24
CA GLU A 81 3.14 -2.81 -16.52
C GLU A 81 1.72 -2.25 -16.62
N GLY A 82 0.75 -2.92 -15.99
CA GLY A 82 -0.64 -2.46 -15.89
C GLY A 82 -0.84 -1.23 -15.00
N THR A 83 0.19 -0.79 -14.26
CA THR A 83 0.08 0.33 -13.31
C THR A 83 1.21 1.33 -13.50
N SER A 84 0.88 2.61 -13.68
CA SER A 84 1.87 3.70 -13.77
C SER A 84 2.15 4.38 -12.43
N LEU A 85 1.35 4.08 -11.40
CA LEU A 85 1.35 4.81 -10.11
C LEU A 85 2.01 4.03 -8.96
N LEU A 86 2.39 2.78 -9.20
CA LEU A 86 3.14 1.97 -8.24
C LEU A 86 4.64 2.15 -8.47
N VAL A 87 5.21 3.15 -7.81
CA VAL A 87 6.64 3.46 -7.95
C VAL A 87 7.50 2.32 -7.40
N GLY A 88 8.49 1.87 -8.17
CA GLY A 88 9.37 0.77 -7.78
C GLY A 88 8.63 -0.58 -7.67
N CYS A 89 7.55 -0.76 -8.44
CA CYS A 89 6.68 -1.92 -8.38
C CYS A 89 7.45 -3.24 -8.45
N GLU A 90 8.37 -3.39 -9.37
CA GLU A 90 9.12 -4.64 -9.54
C GLU A 90 10.00 -5.01 -8.33
N ASP A 91 10.47 -4.03 -7.58
CA ASP A 91 11.30 -4.27 -6.40
C ASP A 91 10.49 -4.47 -5.12
N THR A 92 9.28 -3.88 -5.08
CA THR A 92 8.44 -3.80 -3.86
C THR A 92 7.18 -4.65 -3.91
N LEU A 93 6.84 -5.23 -5.09
CA LEU A 93 5.71 -6.14 -5.27
C LEU A 93 6.14 -7.59 -5.07
N ARG A 94 5.36 -8.32 -4.27
CA ARG A 94 5.46 -9.77 -4.13
C ARG A 94 4.11 -10.44 -4.33
N LEU A 95 4.15 -11.59 -4.98
CA LEU A 95 2.96 -12.38 -5.27
C LEU A 95 3.01 -13.70 -4.52
N GLU A 96 1.88 -14.08 -3.98
CA GLU A 96 1.65 -15.39 -3.40
C GLU A 96 0.46 -16.02 -4.13
N MET A 97 0.62 -17.25 -4.62
CA MET A 97 -0.44 -17.99 -5.29
C MET A 97 -0.54 -19.38 -4.68
N VAL A 98 -1.68 -19.69 -4.09
CA VAL A 98 -1.95 -20.93 -3.38
C VAL A 98 -3.25 -21.54 -3.87
N SER A 99 -3.29 -22.89 -3.92
CA SER A 99 -4.53 -23.62 -4.15
C SER A 99 -5.35 -23.73 -2.87
N LEU A 100 -6.67 -23.63 -3.00
CA LEU A 100 -7.62 -23.77 -1.91
C LEU A 100 -8.46 -25.03 -2.14
N ASP A 101 -8.36 -26.00 -1.23
CA ASP A 101 -9.25 -27.15 -1.26
C ASP A 101 -10.56 -26.82 -0.50
N MET A 102 -11.67 -26.74 -1.25
CA MET A 102 -12.98 -26.45 -0.68
C MET A 102 -13.56 -27.59 0.15
N ARG A 103 -12.98 -28.80 0.06
CA ARG A 103 -13.42 -29.98 0.82
C ARG A 103 -12.62 -30.19 2.10
N ASP A 104 -11.34 -29.79 2.06
CA ASP A 104 -10.42 -29.80 3.20
C ASP A 104 -9.86 -28.40 3.38
N TRP A 105 -10.69 -27.53 3.93
CA TRP A 105 -10.34 -26.10 4.04
C TRP A 105 -9.24 -25.87 5.06
N VAL A 106 -8.12 -25.35 4.57
CA VAL A 106 -7.04 -24.83 5.40
C VAL A 106 -6.97 -23.33 5.20
N ASP A 107 -7.08 -22.58 6.29
CA ASP A 107 -6.97 -21.11 6.21
C ASP A 107 -5.61 -20.70 5.66
N PRO A 108 -5.56 -19.88 4.59
CA PRO A 108 -4.30 -19.31 4.12
C PRO A 108 -3.69 -18.44 5.22
N ALA A 109 -2.37 -18.28 5.21
CA ALA A 109 -1.67 -17.46 6.18
C ALA A 109 -2.34 -16.07 6.29
N SER A 110 -2.54 -15.56 7.52
CA SER A 110 -3.23 -14.30 7.76
C SER A 110 -2.57 -13.09 7.12
N ARG A 111 -1.25 -13.15 6.92
CA ARG A 111 -0.48 -12.16 6.18
C ARG A 111 0.11 -12.80 4.92
N PRO A 112 -0.05 -12.15 3.75
CA PRO A 112 0.61 -12.59 2.53
C PRO A 112 2.13 -12.46 2.65
N ASP A 113 2.83 -13.10 1.73
CA ASP A 113 4.26 -12.94 1.57
C ASP A 113 4.56 -11.55 0.98
N CYS A 114 5.21 -10.69 1.75
CA CYS A 114 5.62 -9.35 1.32
C CYS A 114 7.14 -9.27 1.18
N VAL A 115 7.62 -8.28 0.43
CA VAL A 115 9.07 -8.02 0.33
C VAL A 115 9.58 -7.58 1.69
N ASP A 116 10.68 -8.19 2.14
CA ASP A 116 11.41 -7.71 3.30
C ASP A 116 12.35 -6.58 2.87
N THR A 117 11.95 -5.35 3.17
CA THR A 117 12.71 -4.15 2.78
C THR A 117 13.96 -3.94 3.62
N THR A 118 14.07 -4.62 4.77
CA THR A 118 15.22 -4.55 5.68
C THR A 118 16.41 -5.32 5.13
N PHE A 119 16.14 -6.46 4.50
CA PHE A 119 17.16 -7.32 3.90
C PHE A 119 16.98 -7.33 2.39
N GLN A 120 17.94 -6.81 1.66
CA GLN A 120 18.00 -6.96 0.18
C GLN A 120 18.19 -8.41 -0.28
N GLN A 121 18.09 -9.37 0.62
CA GLN A 121 18.12 -10.79 0.30
C GLN A 121 16.73 -11.21 -0.19
N VAL A 122 16.73 -11.90 -1.32
CA VAL A 122 15.56 -12.59 -1.85
C VAL A 122 15.08 -13.59 -0.80
N THR A 123 14.10 -13.20 0.00
CA THR A 123 13.42 -14.16 0.89
C THR A 123 12.81 -15.25 0.03
N PRO A 124 13.00 -16.54 0.37
CA PRO A 124 12.44 -17.62 -0.42
C PRO A 124 10.92 -17.44 -0.48
N GLN A 125 10.38 -17.57 -1.67
CA GLN A 125 8.97 -17.48 -1.95
C GLN A 125 8.24 -18.57 -1.18
N ARG A 126 7.29 -18.21 -0.32
CA ARG A 126 6.62 -19.18 0.57
C ARG A 126 5.69 -20.11 -0.17
N ALA A 127 4.91 -19.58 -1.11
CA ALA A 127 3.98 -20.38 -1.87
C ALA A 127 3.68 -19.72 -3.23
N PHE A 128 4.06 -20.39 -4.29
CA PHE A 128 3.64 -20.06 -5.65
C PHE A 128 3.42 -21.35 -6.43
N SER A 129 2.16 -21.76 -6.53
CA SER A 129 1.74 -22.90 -7.32
C SER A 129 0.70 -22.47 -8.33
N GLN A 130 0.78 -23.01 -9.55
CA GLN A 130 -0.12 -22.58 -10.62
C GLN A 130 -1.50 -23.25 -10.57
N GLY A 131 -1.66 -24.28 -9.76
CA GLY A 131 -2.88 -25.09 -9.74
C GLY A 131 -3.10 -25.91 -11.03
N ILE A 132 -4.15 -26.69 -11.01
CA ILE A 132 -4.60 -27.52 -12.12
C ILE A 132 -6.04 -27.12 -12.51
N ALA A 133 -6.53 -27.65 -13.63
CA ALA A 133 -7.92 -27.44 -14.08
C ALA A 133 -8.93 -27.77 -12.97
N HIS A 134 -9.95 -26.91 -12.80
CA HIS A 134 -10.99 -27.00 -11.78
C HIS A 134 -10.54 -26.74 -10.34
N GLU A 135 -9.31 -26.34 -10.12
CA GLU A 135 -8.80 -25.99 -8.80
C GLU A 135 -9.09 -24.50 -8.48
N MET A 136 -9.49 -24.24 -7.24
CA MET A 136 -9.66 -22.87 -6.76
C MET A 136 -8.31 -22.31 -6.33
N MET A 137 -7.96 -21.19 -6.90
CA MET A 137 -6.70 -20.50 -6.63
C MET A 137 -6.93 -19.19 -5.91
N LEU A 138 -6.05 -18.86 -5.00
CA LEU A 138 -5.97 -17.57 -4.33
C LEU A 138 -4.67 -16.88 -4.73
N LEU A 139 -4.78 -15.74 -5.40
CA LEU A 139 -3.65 -14.88 -5.73
C LEU A 139 -3.67 -13.65 -4.83
N ARG A 140 -2.60 -13.45 -4.09
CA ARG A 140 -2.40 -12.29 -3.23
C ARG A 140 -1.19 -11.51 -3.70
N ALA A 141 -1.39 -10.20 -3.87
CA ALA A 141 -0.34 -9.26 -4.21
C ALA A 141 -0.07 -8.34 -3.01
N CYS A 142 1.18 -8.29 -2.56
CA CYS A 142 1.63 -7.39 -1.52
C CYS A 142 2.58 -6.36 -2.14
N TYR A 143 2.18 -5.10 -2.11
CA TYR A 143 2.99 -3.98 -2.56
C TYR A 143 3.43 -3.13 -1.37
N MET A 144 4.75 -2.93 -1.23
CA MET A 144 5.33 -2.12 -0.17
C MET A 144 5.56 -0.70 -0.67
N TYR A 145 5.06 0.30 0.04
CA TYR A 145 5.24 1.71 -0.30
C TYR A 145 5.62 2.55 0.92
N THR A 146 6.28 3.69 0.67
CA THR A 146 6.53 4.70 1.69
C THR A 146 5.46 5.77 1.65
N ALA A 147 5.09 6.29 2.82
CA ALA A 147 4.17 7.42 2.94
C ALA A 147 4.71 8.65 2.20
N PHE A 148 3.80 9.42 1.60
CA PHE A 148 4.15 10.67 0.90
C PHE A 148 4.74 11.70 1.85
N SER A 149 4.19 11.81 3.07
CA SER A 149 4.66 12.74 4.09
C SER A 149 4.76 12.07 5.46
N PRO A 150 5.96 11.99 6.05
CA PRO A 150 6.12 11.47 7.42
C PRO A 150 5.44 12.37 8.48
N ALA A 151 5.07 13.60 8.10
CA ALA A 151 4.37 14.54 8.98
C ALA A 151 2.83 14.35 8.98
N SER A 152 2.29 13.46 8.14
CA SER A 152 0.87 13.17 8.14
C SER A 152 0.47 12.32 9.35
N TYR A 153 -0.70 12.60 9.94
CA TYR A 153 -1.21 11.80 11.05
C TYR A 153 -1.50 10.36 10.62
N LEU A 154 -1.92 10.16 9.35
CA LEU A 154 -2.18 8.85 8.81
C LEU A 154 -0.90 8.02 8.69
N ALA A 155 0.18 8.58 8.16
CA ALA A 155 1.45 7.87 8.02
C ALA A 155 1.96 7.33 9.36
N ASN A 156 1.78 8.10 10.43
CA ASN A 156 2.17 7.68 11.78
C ASN A 156 1.22 6.64 12.41
N ALA A 157 0.00 6.52 11.89
CA ALA A 157 -1.00 5.58 12.39
C ALA A 157 -0.99 4.24 11.64
N LEU A 158 -0.44 4.19 10.43
CA LEU A 158 -0.34 2.97 9.65
C LEU A 158 0.80 2.07 10.17
N PRO A 159 0.59 0.75 10.20
CA PRO A 159 1.66 -0.19 10.52
C PRO A 159 2.73 -0.12 9.43
N SER A 160 3.93 0.22 9.83
CA SER A 160 5.11 0.28 8.95
C SER A 160 6.20 -0.65 9.46
N ASP A 161 7.08 -1.08 8.55
CA ASP A 161 8.29 -1.80 8.92
C ASP A 161 9.38 -0.85 9.46
N ASP A 162 10.54 -1.40 9.82
CA ASP A 162 11.67 -0.65 10.38
C ASP A 162 12.27 0.37 9.37
N GLN A 163 11.96 0.23 8.08
CA GLN A 163 12.38 1.13 7.01
C GLN A 163 11.30 2.17 6.65
N GLY A 164 10.15 2.12 7.32
CA GLY A 164 9.03 3.04 7.08
C GLY A 164 8.15 2.67 5.89
N TYR A 165 8.22 1.42 5.41
CA TYR A 165 7.32 0.92 4.38
C TYR A 165 6.04 0.37 4.98
N THR A 166 4.94 0.63 4.31
CA THR A 166 3.59 0.12 4.62
C THR A 166 3.13 -0.80 3.49
N ALA A 167 2.45 -1.89 3.83
CA ALA A 167 1.96 -2.86 2.86
C ALA A 167 0.55 -2.51 2.36
N ILE A 168 0.36 -2.54 1.05
CA ILE A 168 -0.96 -2.62 0.40
C ILE A 168 -1.15 -4.05 -0.09
N ILE A 169 -2.27 -4.67 0.26
CA ILE A 169 -2.57 -6.04 -0.09
C ILE A 169 -3.81 -6.08 -0.96
N ALA A 170 -3.68 -6.66 -2.15
CA ALA A 170 -4.80 -7.00 -3.02
C ALA A 170 -4.93 -8.51 -3.10
N THR A 171 -6.17 -9.01 -3.18
CA THR A 171 -6.46 -10.44 -3.18
C THR A 171 -7.51 -10.75 -4.22
N ALA A 172 -7.24 -11.76 -5.05
CA ALA A 172 -8.20 -12.28 -6.01
C ALA A 172 -8.29 -13.81 -5.91
N ALA A 173 -9.50 -14.32 -5.92
CA ALA A 173 -9.76 -15.76 -5.98
C ALA A 173 -10.39 -16.12 -7.32
N PHE A 174 -9.92 -17.22 -7.92
CA PHE A 174 -10.40 -17.67 -9.21
C PHE A 174 -10.32 -19.19 -9.33
N VAL A 175 -11.10 -19.73 -10.26
CA VAL A 175 -11.03 -21.16 -10.61
C VAL A 175 -10.37 -21.28 -11.98
N HIS A 176 -9.40 -22.20 -12.09
CA HIS A 176 -8.79 -22.54 -13.36
C HIS A 176 -9.83 -23.20 -14.28
N GLU A 177 -9.99 -22.65 -15.46
CA GLU A 177 -10.85 -23.26 -16.48
C GLU A 177 -10.17 -24.50 -17.09
N PRO A 178 -10.95 -25.51 -17.57
CA PRO A 178 -10.35 -26.64 -18.24
C PRO A 178 -9.66 -26.19 -19.54
N SER A 179 -8.49 -26.75 -19.83
CA SER A 179 -7.81 -26.50 -21.10
C SER A 179 -8.71 -26.93 -22.25
N SER A 180 -8.74 -26.13 -23.34
CA SER A 180 -9.59 -26.38 -24.53
C SER A 180 -9.25 -27.66 -25.32
N GLY A 181 -8.26 -28.45 -24.88
CA GLY A 181 -7.79 -29.67 -25.50
C GLY A 181 -8.31 -30.97 -24.89
N GLY A 182 -9.23 -30.94 -23.95
CA GLY A 182 -9.74 -32.11 -23.24
C GLY A 182 -11.17 -32.52 -23.58
N PHE A 183 -11.46 -32.83 -24.82
CA PHE A 183 -12.62 -33.61 -25.23
C PHE A 183 -12.16 -34.80 -26.09
#